data_60269a3ba972229ff8a0f38849696e73
#
_entry.id   60269a3ba972229ff8a0f38849696e73
#
_cell.length_a   1.000
_cell.length_b   1.000
_cell.length_c   1.000
_cell.angle_alpha   90.00
_cell.angle_beta   90.00
_cell.angle_gamma   90.00
#
_symmetry.space_group_name_H-M   'P 1'
#
loop_
_entity.id
_entity.type
_entity.pdbx_description
1 polymer ?
#
loop_
_entity_poly.entity_id
_entity_poly.type
_entity_poly.pdbx_seq_one_letter_code
_entity_poly.pdbx_strand_id
1 'polypeptide(L)'
;LVGSEMCIRDRIDVDVFLDPESGKYFLYWGNGYMAGAELNDDMMSIKEETITVMTPQGGTLEDYAFREAPYVFYRNGIYYFLWSVDDTGSPNYHVAYGTSGSPLGPINVAEQPVVLIQRPDKNIYGPAHNSVVNIPGTDEWRIVYHRINKDFIDREKGPGIHRQVCIDKMEFTPDGKIKPVIPTR
;
A
#
# COMPACT_ATOMS: atom_id res chain seq x y z
N LEU A 1 -25.52 9.02 14.85
CA LEU A 1 -24.39 9.97 14.80
C LEU A 1 -23.05 9.34 15.12
N VAL A 2 -22.83 8.13 14.62
CA VAL A 2 -21.56 7.41 14.81
C VAL A 2 -20.52 7.83 13.76
N GLY A 3 -20.92 8.61 12.77
CA GLY A 3 -20.04 9.01 11.68
C GLY A 3 -19.23 10.27 11.89
N SER A 4 -19.48 11.09 12.89
CA SER A 4 -18.83 12.40 13.00
C SER A 4 -17.42 12.36 13.60
N GLU A 5 -17.07 11.34 14.37
CA GLU A 5 -15.73 11.23 14.97
C GLU A 5 -14.75 10.45 14.11
N MET A 6 -15.22 9.57 13.23
CA MET A 6 -14.35 8.91 12.22
C MET A 6 -14.03 9.79 11.02
N CYS A 7 -14.77 10.89 10.79
CA CYS A 7 -14.44 11.90 9.80
C CYS A 7 -13.43 12.93 10.34
N ILE A 8 -12.38 12.50 11.01
CA ILE A 8 -11.28 13.41 11.37
C ILE A 8 -10.52 13.75 10.09
N ARG A 9 -10.27 15.06 9.90
CA ARG A 9 -9.57 15.62 8.74
C ARG A 9 -8.31 14.80 8.39
N ASP A 10 -8.10 14.58 7.09
CA ASP A 10 -6.90 13.96 6.51
C ASP A 10 -6.73 12.44 6.74
N ARG A 11 -7.78 11.71 7.10
CA ARG A 11 -7.79 10.24 7.11
C ARG A 11 -8.39 9.73 5.80
N ILE A 12 -7.58 9.54 4.79
CA ILE A 12 -7.96 9.00 3.49
C ILE A 12 -7.20 7.71 3.19
N ASP A 13 -7.59 7.02 2.12
CA ASP A 13 -6.96 5.79 1.64
C ASP A 13 -6.86 4.73 2.74
N VAL A 14 -7.99 4.43 3.36
CA VAL A 14 -8.06 3.50 4.48
C VAL A 14 -7.93 2.04 4.03
N ASP A 15 -7.19 1.26 4.80
CA ASP A 15 -7.12 -0.20 4.70
C ASP A 15 -7.46 -0.85 6.05
N VAL A 16 -8.20 -1.96 6.01
CA VAL A 16 -8.56 -2.75 7.20
C VAL A 16 -7.92 -4.12 7.13
N PHE A 17 -7.13 -4.43 8.12
CA PHE A 17 -6.40 -5.68 8.23
C PHE A 17 -6.85 -6.51 9.43
N LEU A 18 -7.22 -7.78 9.19
CA LEU A 18 -7.39 -8.77 10.25
C LEU A 18 -6.04 -9.42 10.55
N ASP A 19 -5.52 -9.17 11.73
CA ASP A 19 -4.27 -9.78 12.18
C ASP A 19 -4.50 -11.25 12.54
N PRO A 20 -3.86 -12.20 11.85
CA PRO A 20 -4.04 -13.62 12.12
C PRO A 20 -3.39 -14.09 13.44
N GLU A 21 -2.45 -13.31 14.00
CA GLU A 21 -1.78 -13.67 15.26
C GLU A 21 -2.64 -13.32 16.48
N SER A 22 -3.26 -12.14 16.48
CA SER A 22 -4.07 -11.67 17.61
C SER A 22 -5.57 -11.84 17.42
N GLY A 23 -6.03 -12.04 16.18
CA GLY A 23 -7.45 -12.03 15.82
C GLY A 23 -8.09 -10.64 15.86
N LYS A 24 -7.30 -9.60 16.02
CA LYS A 24 -7.76 -8.22 16.10
C LYS A 24 -7.77 -7.55 14.73
N TYR A 25 -8.60 -6.52 14.58
CA TYR A 25 -8.66 -5.70 13.39
C TYR A 25 -7.88 -4.41 13.58
N PHE A 26 -7.15 -4.01 12.55
CA PHE A 26 -6.40 -2.77 12.49
C PHE A 26 -6.86 -1.93 11.30
N LEU A 27 -6.94 -0.61 11.50
CA LEU A 27 -7.22 0.37 10.46
C LEU A 27 -5.96 1.17 10.19
N TYR A 28 -5.61 1.31 8.91
CA TYR A 28 -4.50 2.14 8.44
C TYR A 28 -5.02 3.25 7.55
N TRP A 29 -4.34 4.40 7.56
CA TRP A 29 -4.73 5.56 6.73
C TRP A 29 -3.56 6.52 6.54
N GLY A 30 -3.72 7.47 5.62
CA GLY A 30 -2.87 8.64 5.53
C GLY A 30 -2.60 9.15 4.13
N ASN A 31 -2.25 10.43 4.08
CA ASN A 31 -1.74 11.11 2.89
C ASN A 31 -0.60 12.02 3.34
N GLY A 32 0.61 11.78 2.84
CA GLY A 32 1.83 12.43 3.31
C GLY A 32 2.33 11.95 4.69
N TYR A 33 1.55 11.18 5.40
CA TYR A 33 1.93 10.46 6.61
C TYR A 33 1.14 9.16 6.70
N MET A 34 1.66 8.16 7.37
CA MET A 34 0.97 6.89 7.63
C MET A 34 0.69 6.74 9.12
N ALA A 35 -0.52 6.37 9.43
CA ALA A 35 -0.92 6.01 10.79
C ALA A 35 -1.78 4.75 10.80
N GLY A 36 -1.90 4.14 11.97
CA GLY A 36 -2.78 2.99 12.21
C GLY A 36 -3.26 2.94 13.64
N ALA A 37 -4.33 2.18 13.86
CA ALA A 37 -4.91 1.92 15.17
C ALA A 37 -5.65 0.58 15.20
N GLU A 38 -5.81 -0.02 16.38
CA GLU A 38 -6.70 -1.16 16.58
C GLU A 38 -8.16 -0.70 16.51
N LEU A 39 -9.01 -1.46 15.81
CA LEU A 39 -10.46 -1.23 15.84
C LEU A 39 -11.07 -1.78 17.14
N ASN A 40 -12.13 -1.14 17.60
CA ASN A 40 -12.98 -1.70 18.64
C ASN A 40 -13.75 -2.91 18.11
N ASP A 41 -14.28 -3.73 19.01
CA ASP A 41 -15.01 -4.96 18.69
C ASP A 41 -16.27 -4.70 17.85
N ASP A 42 -16.80 -3.47 17.89
CA ASP A 42 -17.95 -3.04 17.09
C ASP A 42 -17.58 -2.76 15.62
N MET A 43 -16.30 -2.73 15.28
CA MET A 43 -15.76 -2.42 13.95
C MET A 43 -16.18 -1.04 13.40
N MET A 44 -16.70 -0.16 14.25
CA MET A 44 -17.22 1.16 13.88
C MET A 44 -16.42 2.31 14.48
N SER A 45 -15.45 2.01 15.31
CA SER A 45 -14.59 2.97 15.98
C SER A 45 -13.20 2.39 16.22
N ILE A 46 -12.22 3.28 16.44
CA ILE A 46 -10.84 2.89 16.76
C ILE A 46 -10.59 3.03 18.26
N LYS A 47 -9.64 2.26 18.77
CA LYS A 47 -9.08 2.47 20.12
C LYS A 47 -8.09 3.62 20.06
N GLU A 48 -8.54 4.81 20.48
CA GLU A 48 -7.75 6.06 20.37
C GLU A 48 -6.36 5.95 21.00
N GLU A 49 -6.22 5.20 22.10
CA GLU A 49 -4.95 4.97 22.80
C GLU A 49 -3.95 4.14 22.00
N THR A 50 -4.40 3.47 20.92
CA THR A 50 -3.53 2.67 20.05
C THR A 50 -3.06 3.41 18.81
N ILE A 51 -3.53 4.65 18.58
CA ILE A 51 -3.12 5.43 17.40
C ILE A 51 -1.61 5.57 17.37
N THR A 52 -1.02 5.09 16.30
CA THR A 52 0.43 5.12 16.09
C THR A 52 0.74 5.73 14.73
N VAL A 53 1.60 6.75 14.72
CA VAL A 53 2.16 7.29 13.47
C VAL A 53 3.34 6.40 13.07
N MET A 54 3.23 5.80 11.89
CA MET A 54 4.17 4.79 11.40
C MET A 54 4.86 5.21 10.10
N THR A 55 4.78 6.49 9.73
CA THR A 55 5.36 6.97 8.47
C THR A 55 6.81 6.48 8.32
N PRO A 56 7.14 5.76 7.23
CA PRO A 56 8.51 5.36 6.97
C PRO A 56 9.44 6.56 6.92
N GLN A 57 10.56 6.48 7.62
CA GLN A 57 11.50 7.60 7.76
C GLN A 57 12.50 7.65 6.61
N GLY A 58 12.86 8.85 6.18
CA GLY A 58 13.84 9.09 5.11
C GLY A 58 13.26 8.88 3.71
N GLY A 59 14.16 8.79 2.71
CA GLY A 59 13.80 8.67 1.30
C GLY A 59 13.26 9.94 0.68
N THR A 60 13.10 9.89 -0.63
CA THR A 60 12.44 10.93 -1.43
C THR A 60 11.19 10.35 -2.11
N LEU A 61 10.40 11.19 -2.77
CA LEU A 61 9.26 10.71 -3.56
C LEU A 61 9.69 9.82 -4.74
N GLU A 62 10.93 9.91 -5.18
CA GLU A 62 11.48 9.01 -6.20
C GLU A 62 11.90 7.65 -5.62
N ASP A 63 12.17 7.58 -4.31
CA ASP A 63 12.64 6.37 -3.64
C ASP A 63 11.48 5.62 -2.96
N TYR A 64 11.10 6.06 -1.76
CA TYR A 64 10.11 5.39 -0.93
C TYR A 64 9.35 6.30 0.04
N ALA A 65 9.44 7.61 -0.08
CA ALA A 65 8.70 8.50 0.80
C ALA A 65 7.19 8.21 0.71
N PHE A 66 6.57 7.98 1.85
CA PHE A 66 5.15 7.67 1.91
C PHE A 66 4.32 8.83 1.35
N ARG A 67 3.53 8.54 0.34
CA ARG A 67 2.56 9.49 -0.21
C ARG A 67 1.14 9.17 0.24
N GLU A 68 0.65 7.94 -0.03
CA GLU A 68 -0.73 7.53 0.22
C GLU A 68 -0.92 6.02 0.10
N ALA A 69 -2.16 5.54 0.25
CA ALA A 69 -2.59 4.17 -0.01
C ALA A 69 -1.82 3.11 0.79
N PRO A 70 -1.82 3.19 2.13
CA PRO A 70 -1.25 2.12 2.93
C PRO A 70 -2.03 0.83 2.69
N TYR A 71 -1.32 -0.29 2.58
CA TYR A 71 -1.87 -1.63 2.51
C TYR A 71 -1.05 -2.59 3.35
N VAL A 72 -1.71 -3.43 4.15
CA VAL A 72 -1.00 -4.33 5.07
C VAL A 72 -1.43 -5.77 4.85
N PHE A 73 -0.45 -6.68 4.86
CA PHE A 73 -0.70 -8.11 4.91
C PHE A 73 0.33 -8.82 5.77
N TYR A 74 0.00 -10.06 6.18
CA TYR A 74 0.86 -10.90 6.99
C TYR A 74 1.26 -12.16 6.22
N ARG A 75 2.54 -12.54 6.34
CA ARG A 75 3.06 -13.79 5.77
C ARG A 75 4.22 -14.30 6.60
N ASN A 76 4.11 -15.55 7.08
CA ASN A 76 5.20 -16.27 7.77
C ASN A 76 5.86 -15.48 8.93
N GLY A 77 5.07 -14.88 9.81
CA GLY A 77 5.59 -14.15 10.97
C GLY A 77 6.01 -12.70 10.67
N ILE A 78 5.79 -12.21 9.46
CA ILE A 78 6.21 -10.87 9.03
C ILE A 78 4.99 -10.07 8.59
N TYR A 79 4.85 -8.85 9.11
CA TYR A 79 3.90 -7.86 8.62
C TYR A 79 4.56 -7.07 7.51
N TYR A 80 3.92 -7.02 6.35
CA TYR A 80 4.35 -6.26 5.18
C TYR A 80 3.46 -5.03 5.04
N PHE A 81 4.08 -3.88 4.96
CA PHE A 81 3.45 -2.60 4.72
C PHE A 81 3.83 -2.12 3.33
N LEU A 82 2.83 -1.95 2.46
CA LEU A 82 3.00 -1.39 1.14
C LEU A 82 2.36 0.00 1.09
N TRP A 83 2.90 0.88 0.29
CA TRP A 83 2.36 2.22 0.10
C TRP A 83 2.69 2.76 -1.27
N SER A 84 1.97 3.81 -1.67
CA SER A 84 2.25 4.54 -2.90
C SER A 84 3.24 5.67 -2.63
N VAL A 85 4.13 5.87 -3.57
CA VAL A 85 5.17 6.90 -3.61
C VAL A 85 4.90 7.82 -4.79
N ASP A 86 5.17 9.11 -4.65
CA ASP A 86 4.88 10.15 -5.62
C ASP A 86 3.37 10.46 -5.75
N ASP A 87 2.97 11.18 -6.77
CA ASP A 87 1.59 11.61 -7.00
C ASP A 87 0.91 10.79 -8.10
N THR A 88 -0.40 10.60 -7.97
CA THR A 88 -1.18 9.80 -8.90
C THR A 88 -1.16 10.32 -10.35
N GLY A 89 -0.86 11.60 -10.54
CA GLY A 89 -0.67 12.22 -11.86
C GLY A 89 0.72 11.99 -12.45
N SER A 90 1.66 11.49 -11.65
CA SER A 90 3.03 11.28 -12.08
C SER A 90 3.21 9.92 -12.80
N PRO A 91 3.98 9.88 -13.89
CA PRO A 91 4.39 8.61 -14.49
C PRO A 91 5.28 7.78 -13.54
N ASN A 92 5.91 8.42 -12.56
CA ASN A 92 6.76 7.77 -11.55
C ASN A 92 5.99 7.26 -10.33
N TYR A 93 4.67 7.45 -10.26
CA TYR A 93 3.84 6.88 -9.20
C TYR A 93 4.08 5.38 -9.12
N HIS A 94 4.51 4.88 -7.95
CA HIS A 94 4.96 3.50 -7.78
C HIS A 94 4.69 2.96 -6.38
N VAL A 95 4.96 1.68 -6.15
CA VAL A 95 4.76 1.00 -4.86
C VAL A 95 6.10 0.73 -4.20
N ALA A 96 6.21 1.13 -2.94
CA ALA A 96 7.30 0.75 -2.06
C ALA A 96 6.78 -0.08 -0.87
N TYR A 97 7.71 -0.72 -0.12
CA TYR A 97 7.36 -1.51 1.04
C TYR A 97 8.42 -1.46 2.15
N GLY A 98 7.96 -1.82 3.33
CA GLY A 98 8.78 -2.16 4.48
C GLY A 98 8.13 -3.29 5.27
N THR A 99 8.80 -3.75 6.31
CA THR A 99 8.34 -4.85 7.15
C THR A 99 8.37 -4.48 8.63
N SER A 100 7.59 -5.21 9.42
CA SER A 100 7.60 -5.09 10.88
C SER A 100 7.33 -6.45 11.53
N GLY A 101 7.69 -6.57 12.79
CA GLY A 101 7.27 -7.68 13.66
C GLY A 101 5.93 -7.40 14.38
N SER A 102 5.27 -6.27 14.07
CA SER A 102 4.03 -5.84 14.74
C SER A 102 3.10 -5.14 13.76
N PRO A 103 1.77 -5.28 13.90
CA PRO A 103 0.79 -4.60 13.05
C PRO A 103 0.80 -3.08 13.19
N LEU A 104 1.34 -2.53 14.26
CA LEU A 104 1.46 -1.08 14.47
C LEU A 104 2.91 -0.58 14.41
N GLY A 105 3.77 -1.28 13.66
CA GLY A 105 5.15 -0.87 13.42
C GLY A 105 6.12 -1.13 14.60
N PRO A 106 7.31 -0.52 14.62
CA PRO A 106 7.83 0.37 13.59
C PRO A 106 8.08 -0.31 12.25
N ILE A 107 7.97 0.45 11.15
CA ILE A 107 8.21 -0.07 9.81
C ILE A 107 9.69 0.07 9.48
N ASN A 108 10.32 -1.08 9.18
CA ASN A 108 11.68 -1.14 8.65
C ASN A 108 11.60 -1.14 7.12
N VAL A 109 12.00 -0.04 6.50
CA VAL A 109 12.04 0.08 5.04
C VAL A 109 13.02 -0.96 4.48
N ALA A 110 12.59 -1.68 3.43
CA ALA A 110 13.44 -2.67 2.80
C ALA A 110 14.66 -2.05 2.15
N GLU A 111 15.76 -2.78 2.08
CA GLU A 111 16.99 -2.34 1.40
C GLU A 111 16.74 -2.02 -0.09
N GLN A 112 15.86 -2.78 -0.72
CA GLN A 112 15.33 -2.53 -2.06
C GLN A 112 13.81 -2.34 -1.92
N PRO A 113 13.35 -1.13 -1.63
CA PRO A 113 11.96 -0.91 -1.23
C PRO A 113 10.97 -0.95 -2.38
N VAL A 114 11.40 -0.74 -3.62
CA VAL A 114 10.51 -0.63 -4.77
C VAL A 114 9.95 -2.01 -5.16
N VAL A 115 8.64 -2.17 -5.02
CA VAL A 115 7.90 -3.38 -5.41
C VAL A 115 7.48 -3.33 -6.86
N LEU A 116 6.97 -2.18 -7.31
CA LEU A 116 6.33 -2.02 -8.60
C LEU A 116 6.65 -0.62 -9.12
N ILE A 117 7.20 -0.53 -10.33
CA ILE A 117 7.60 0.74 -10.96
C ILE A 117 7.23 0.75 -12.44
N GLN A 118 7.18 1.93 -13.04
CA GLN A 118 6.89 2.11 -14.47
C GLN A 118 7.76 1.27 -15.40
N ARG A 119 7.19 0.94 -16.56
CA ARG A 119 7.88 0.30 -17.68
C ARG A 119 7.59 1.04 -18.99
N PRO A 120 8.37 2.08 -19.29
CA PRO A 120 8.18 2.89 -20.51
C PRO A 120 8.27 2.07 -21.81
N ASP A 121 9.10 1.00 -21.82
CA ASP A 121 9.22 0.06 -22.95
C ASP A 121 7.91 -0.71 -23.26
N LYS A 122 6.97 -0.73 -22.31
CA LYS A 122 5.65 -1.34 -22.42
C LYS A 122 4.49 -0.33 -22.34
N ASN A 123 4.80 0.97 -22.36
CA ASN A 123 3.82 2.03 -22.10
C ASN A 123 3.07 1.87 -20.76
N ILE A 124 3.78 1.43 -19.71
CA ILE A 124 3.24 1.30 -18.37
C ILE A 124 3.79 2.45 -17.53
N TYR A 125 2.89 3.32 -17.07
CA TYR A 125 3.21 4.48 -16.27
C TYR A 125 2.34 4.56 -15.04
N GLY A 126 2.88 5.07 -13.93
CA GLY A 126 2.19 5.29 -12.68
C GLY A 126 1.53 4.04 -12.08
N PRO A 127 2.21 2.86 -12.03
CA PRO A 127 1.63 1.66 -11.45
C PRO A 127 1.73 1.70 -9.92
N ALA A 128 0.62 2.01 -9.25
CA ALA A 128 0.58 2.08 -7.78
C ALA A 128 -0.84 1.88 -7.21
N HIS A 129 -1.06 2.33 -5.97
CA HIS A 129 -2.31 2.20 -5.21
C HIS A 129 -2.81 0.76 -5.24
N ASN A 130 -2.09 -0.11 -4.54
CA ASN A 130 -2.24 -1.55 -4.66
C ASN A 130 -3.07 -2.17 -3.54
N SER A 131 -3.52 -3.39 -3.81
CA SER A 131 -3.88 -4.41 -2.83
C SER A 131 -3.14 -5.71 -3.14
N VAL A 132 -3.15 -6.65 -2.21
CA VAL A 132 -2.47 -7.94 -2.36
C VAL A 132 -3.47 -9.07 -2.08
N VAL A 133 -3.44 -10.10 -2.90
CA VAL A 133 -4.30 -11.27 -2.76
C VAL A 133 -3.44 -12.52 -2.63
N ASN A 134 -3.65 -13.27 -1.56
CA ASN A 134 -3.17 -14.64 -1.44
C ASN A 134 -4.19 -15.62 -1.99
N ILE A 135 -3.77 -16.60 -2.79
CA ILE A 135 -4.66 -17.66 -3.24
C ILE A 135 -4.87 -18.66 -2.08
N PRO A 136 -6.10 -18.81 -1.59
CA PRO A 136 -6.37 -19.62 -0.41
C PRO A 136 -5.79 -21.03 -0.47
N GLY A 137 -5.11 -21.44 0.61
CA GLY A 137 -4.49 -22.75 0.73
C GLY A 137 -3.15 -22.90 -0.01
N THR A 138 -2.60 -21.83 -0.53
CA THR A 138 -1.31 -21.81 -1.24
C THR A 138 -0.41 -20.69 -0.72
N ASP A 139 0.86 -20.68 -1.14
CA ASP A 139 1.77 -19.52 -1.00
C ASP A 139 1.89 -18.74 -2.33
N GLU A 140 0.80 -18.72 -3.10
CA GLU A 140 0.73 -17.92 -4.32
C GLU A 140 0.09 -16.57 -4.05
N TRP A 141 0.77 -15.51 -4.49
CA TRP A 141 0.40 -14.14 -4.23
C TRP A 141 0.24 -13.35 -5.53
N ARG A 142 -0.68 -12.40 -5.52
CA ARG A 142 -0.92 -11.46 -6.62
C ARG A 142 -0.96 -10.05 -6.06
N ILE A 143 -0.37 -9.11 -6.79
CA ILE A 143 -0.56 -7.69 -6.56
C ILE A 143 -1.59 -7.16 -7.56
N VAL A 144 -2.60 -6.48 -7.04
CA VAL A 144 -3.62 -5.78 -7.82
C VAL A 144 -3.32 -4.29 -7.70
N TYR A 145 -3.24 -3.59 -8.78
CA TYR A 145 -2.85 -2.19 -8.80
C TYR A 145 -3.53 -1.45 -9.96
N HIS A 146 -3.46 -0.14 -9.97
CA HIS A 146 -3.83 0.61 -11.16
C HIS A 146 -2.61 1.19 -11.86
N ARG A 147 -2.75 1.50 -13.14
CA ARG A 147 -1.81 2.29 -13.92
C ARG A 147 -2.53 3.38 -14.68
N ILE A 148 -1.78 4.34 -15.20
CA ILE A 148 -2.31 5.31 -16.16
C ILE A 148 -2.74 4.56 -17.42
N ASN A 149 -3.98 4.78 -17.86
CA ASN A 149 -4.48 4.16 -19.08
C ASN A 149 -3.77 4.77 -20.31
N LYS A 150 -3.05 3.96 -21.06
CA LYS A 150 -2.24 4.36 -22.21
C LYS A 150 -3.00 5.14 -23.28
N ASP A 151 -4.32 4.88 -23.42
CA ASP A 151 -5.15 5.52 -24.42
C ASP A 151 -5.57 6.95 -24.03
N PHE A 152 -5.22 7.37 -22.81
CA PHE A 152 -5.61 8.65 -22.23
C PHE A 152 -4.44 9.48 -21.68
N ILE A 153 -3.20 9.07 -21.92
CA ILE A 153 -2.00 9.76 -21.40
C ILE A 153 -1.95 11.23 -21.81
N ASP A 154 -2.39 11.55 -23.03
CA ASP A 154 -2.29 12.90 -23.62
C ASP A 154 -3.59 13.69 -23.58
N ARG A 155 -4.60 13.25 -22.80
CA ARG A 155 -5.88 13.96 -22.76
C ARG A 155 -5.92 15.07 -21.72
N GLU A 156 -6.70 16.13 -22.00
CA GLU A 156 -6.84 17.37 -21.24
C GLU A 156 -7.12 17.24 -19.73
N LYS A 157 -7.58 16.09 -19.27
CA LYS A 157 -7.90 15.87 -17.85
C LYS A 157 -6.73 15.36 -17.01
N GLY A 158 -5.56 15.24 -17.60
CA GLY A 158 -4.37 14.72 -16.94
C GLY A 158 -4.38 13.19 -16.76
N PRO A 159 -3.20 12.58 -16.67
CA PRO A 159 -3.04 11.12 -16.63
C PRO A 159 -3.62 10.49 -15.37
N GLY A 160 -3.66 11.19 -14.24
CA GLY A 160 -4.12 10.67 -12.96
C GLY A 160 -5.61 10.32 -12.87
N ILE A 161 -6.44 10.75 -13.83
CA ILE A 161 -7.89 10.55 -13.82
C ILE A 161 -8.30 9.26 -14.54
N HIS A 162 -7.56 8.87 -15.56
CA HIS A 162 -7.84 7.70 -16.38
C HIS A 162 -6.94 6.54 -16.00
N ARG A 163 -7.49 5.58 -15.25
CA ARG A 163 -6.75 4.44 -14.73
C ARG A 163 -7.28 3.12 -15.24
N GLN A 164 -6.40 2.15 -15.29
CA GLN A 164 -6.68 0.78 -15.67
C GLN A 164 -6.18 -0.14 -14.57
N VAL A 165 -7.02 -1.07 -14.13
CA VAL A 165 -6.65 -2.10 -13.15
C VAL A 165 -5.79 -3.16 -13.81
N CYS A 166 -4.73 -3.56 -13.13
CA CYS A 166 -3.81 -4.61 -13.51
C CYS A 166 -3.61 -5.60 -12.36
N ILE A 167 -3.25 -6.82 -12.72
CA ILE A 167 -2.93 -7.89 -11.76
C ILE A 167 -1.69 -8.60 -12.27
N ASP A 168 -0.68 -8.71 -11.39
CA ASP A 168 0.54 -9.47 -11.67
C ASP A 168 0.91 -10.40 -10.51
N LYS A 169 1.76 -11.38 -10.79
CA LYS A 169 2.30 -12.28 -9.79
C LYS A 169 3.24 -11.53 -8.86
N MET A 170 3.10 -11.74 -7.56
CA MET A 170 4.02 -11.27 -6.55
C MET A 170 4.77 -12.46 -5.96
N GLU A 171 6.08 -12.38 -5.89
CA GLU A 171 6.96 -13.43 -5.40
C GLU A 171 7.85 -12.94 -4.26
N PHE A 172 8.30 -13.89 -3.45
CA PHE A 172 9.19 -13.64 -2.33
C PHE A 172 10.52 -14.37 -2.51
N THR A 173 11.55 -13.86 -1.91
CA THR A 173 12.82 -14.57 -1.71
C THR A 173 12.68 -15.57 -0.55
N PRO A 174 13.61 -16.54 -0.39
CA PRO A 174 13.57 -17.46 0.74
C PRO A 174 13.64 -16.78 2.12
N ASP A 175 14.26 -15.61 2.21
CA ASP A 175 14.35 -14.79 3.42
C ASP A 175 13.17 -13.81 3.59
N GLY A 176 12.13 -13.94 2.75
CA GLY A 176 10.87 -13.21 2.88
C GLY A 176 10.85 -11.81 2.23
N LYS A 177 11.90 -11.37 1.52
CA LYS A 177 11.85 -10.10 0.81
C LYS A 177 10.92 -10.19 -0.41
N ILE A 178 10.16 -9.12 -0.69
CA ILE A 178 9.37 -9.05 -1.93
C ILE A 178 10.33 -8.88 -3.11
N LYS A 179 10.20 -9.73 -4.13
CA LYS A 179 10.91 -9.53 -5.39
C LYS A 179 10.24 -8.40 -6.19
N PRO A 180 11.01 -7.53 -6.86
CA PRO A 180 10.42 -6.52 -7.73
C PRO A 180 9.44 -7.15 -8.73
N VAL A 181 8.22 -6.64 -8.76
CA VAL A 181 7.18 -7.08 -9.68
C VAL A 181 7.41 -6.44 -11.04
N ILE A 182 7.39 -7.26 -12.08
CA ILE A 182 7.51 -6.78 -13.47
C ILE A 182 6.11 -6.61 -14.03
N PRO A 183 5.62 -5.37 -14.20
CA PRO A 183 4.30 -5.13 -14.79
C PRO A 183 4.21 -5.74 -16.18
N THR A 184 3.14 -6.52 -16.43
CA THR A 184 2.98 -7.26 -17.70
C THR A 184 2.02 -6.60 -18.67
N ARG A 185 1.12 -5.73 -18.20
CA ARG A 185 0.07 -5.10 -19.01
C ARG A 185 -0.11 -3.63 -18.67
#